data_8f23dc6aa3e85c8b6566732688007761
#
_entry.id   8f23dc6aa3e85c8b6566732688007761
#
_cell.length_a   1.000
_cell.length_b   1.000
_cell.length_c   1.000
_cell.angle_alpha   90.00
_cell.angle_beta   90.00
_cell.angle_gamma   90.00
#
_symmetry.space_group_name_H-M   'P 1'
#
loop_
_entity.id
_entity.type
_entity.pdbx_description
1 polymer ?
#
loop_
_entity_poly.entity_id
_entity_poly.type
_entity_poly.pdbx_seq_one_letter_code
_entity_poly.pdbx_strand_id
1 'polypeptide(L)'
;MIDTAKAVADLAWLVEIGADEAINDQPTDWTQVASRRAPTAREAGPARSPASAPPAAAPGRSATPPEKKSPALATAPALGGADAPPGSPLGMTEARASARGAAMAATTLEDLHKALLAFDGCPLKQTASSTVFADGNPKARVMLIGEAPGEQEDRQGKPFVGPAGALLDKMLAAIGLDRHAEEPDKAVYISNILPWRPPGNRNPTDSEIAACLPFIQRHVEIADPDILVFLGGISAKTLLAKTEGITRLRGRWFDYGSPGLTRPLPALALLHPAYLLRNPGAKRETWRDLLSLREKLRGLPPRP
;
A
#
# COMPACT_ATOMS: atom_id res chain seq x y z
N MET A 1 -15.26 -22.79 28.95
CA MET A 1 -13.85 -22.78 29.37
C MET A 1 -13.10 -21.90 28.39
N ILE A 2 -12.36 -20.90 28.91
CA ILE A 2 -11.51 -20.03 28.05
C ILE A 2 -10.33 -20.89 27.64
N ASP A 3 -10.07 -20.98 26.34
CA ASP A 3 -8.87 -21.63 25.80
C ASP A 3 -7.65 -20.80 26.18
N THR A 4 -6.92 -21.26 27.20
CA THR A 4 -5.78 -20.55 27.78
C THR A 4 -4.65 -20.36 26.75
N ALA A 5 -4.46 -21.31 25.83
CA ALA A 5 -3.43 -21.22 24.79
C ALA A 5 -3.76 -20.11 23.80
N LYS A 6 -5.03 -19.99 23.41
CA LYS A 6 -5.52 -18.91 22.54
C LYS A 6 -5.43 -17.56 23.25
N ALA A 7 -5.82 -17.48 24.52
CA ALA A 7 -5.75 -16.23 25.28
C ALA A 7 -4.31 -15.73 25.44
N VAL A 8 -3.34 -16.62 25.65
CA VAL A 8 -1.91 -16.27 25.71
C VAL A 8 -1.39 -15.79 24.36
N ALA A 9 -1.80 -16.43 23.26
CA ALA A 9 -1.42 -15.99 21.91
C ALA A 9 -2.01 -14.60 21.59
N ASP A 10 -3.27 -14.34 21.96
CA ASP A 10 -3.91 -13.05 21.79
C ASP A 10 -3.24 -11.93 22.63
N LEU A 11 -2.82 -12.25 23.86
CA LEU A 11 -2.07 -11.33 24.72
C LEU A 11 -0.66 -11.06 24.17
N ALA A 12 0.05 -12.08 23.70
CA ALA A 12 1.37 -11.92 23.09
C ALA A 12 1.27 -11.04 21.83
N TRP A 13 0.22 -11.22 21.02
CA TRP A 13 -0.04 -10.37 19.87
C TRP A 13 -0.36 -8.92 20.27
N LEU A 14 -1.16 -8.70 21.33
CA LEU A 14 -1.44 -7.37 21.85
C LEU A 14 -0.17 -6.64 22.28
N VAL A 15 0.77 -7.33 22.96
CA VAL A 15 2.07 -6.78 23.33
C VAL A 15 2.91 -6.44 22.09
N GLU A 16 2.95 -7.34 21.09
CA GLU A 16 3.66 -7.08 19.82
C GLU A 16 3.13 -5.86 19.06
N ILE A 17 1.82 -5.58 19.14
CA ILE A 17 1.22 -4.39 18.51
C ILE A 17 1.32 -3.12 19.36
N GLY A 18 1.98 -3.18 20.53
CA GLY A 18 2.21 -2.05 21.43
C GLY A 18 1.07 -1.78 22.41
N ALA A 19 0.21 -2.75 22.67
CA ALA A 19 -0.77 -2.73 23.76
C ALA A 19 -0.14 -3.44 24.98
N ASP A 20 0.95 -2.85 25.49
CA ASP A 20 1.76 -3.38 26.59
C ASP A 20 1.35 -2.82 27.97
N GLU A 21 0.33 -1.95 27.99
CA GLU A 21 -0.23 -1.41 29.23
C GLU A 21 -1.55 -2.11 29.59
N ALA A 22 -1.62 -2.69 30.78
CA ALA A 22 -2.89 -3.17 31.34
C ALA A 22 -3.77 -1.96 31.71
N ILE A 23 -4.95 -1.87 31.09
CA ILE A 23 -5.94 -0.87 31.43
C ILE A 23 -6.71 -1.38 32.65
N ASN A 24 -6.65 -0.66 33.77
CA ASN A 24 -7.47 -0.96 34.92
C ASN A 24 -8.94 -0.68 34.65
N ASP A 25 -9.83 -1.44 35.29
CA ASP A 25 -11.29 -1.25 35.22
C ASP A 25 -11.79 0.10 35.76
N GLN A 26 -10.92 0.83 36.41
CA GLN A 26 -11.17 2.18 36.95
C GLN A 26 -10.34 3.21 36.17
N PRO A 27 -10.90 4.39 35.85
CA PRO A 27 -10.16 5.46 35.21
C PRO A 27 -8.95 5.89 36.06
N THR A 28 -7.76 5.94 35.49
CA THR A 28 -6.56 6.44 36.16
C THR A 28 -6.62 7.97 36.21
N ASP A 29 -6.62 8.54 37.42
CA ASP A 29 -6.50 9.99 37.62
C ASP A 29 -5.05 10.44 37.32
N TRP A 30 -4.80 10.87 36.11
CA TRP A 30 -3.49 11.33 35.65
C TRP A 30 -3.00 12.58 36.37
N THR A 31 -3.87 13.34 37.01
CA THR A 31 -3.47 14.52 37.79
C THR A 31 -2.74 14.14 39.09
N GLN A 32 -3.04 12.96 39.64
CA GLN A 32 -2.35 12.43 40.82
C GLN A 32 -1.07 11.65 40.48
N VAL A 33 -0.98 11.06 39.29
CA VAL A 33 0.22 10.32 38.84
C VAL A 33 1.38 11.27 38.56
N ALA A 34 1.12 12.47 38.03
CA ALA A 34 2.15 13.49 37.80
C ALA A 34 2.85 13.96 39.07
N SER A 35 2.16 13.94 40.23
CA SER A 35 2.72 14.37 41.54
C SER A 35 3.64 13.32 42.18
N ARG A 36 3.64 12.06 41.73
CA ARG A 36 4.48 10.97 42.27
C ARG A 36 5.82 10.78 41.56
N ARG A 37 6.06 11.45 40.43
CA ARG A 37 7.35 11.49 39.76
C ARG A 37 8.13 12.75 40.10
N ALA A 38 8.61 12.84 41.36
CA ALA A 38 9.71 13.75 41.64
C ALA A 38 10.99 13.19 41.04
N PRO A 39 11.77 13.98 40.29
CA PRO A 39 13.04 13.50 39.74
C PRO A 39 14.02 13.28 40.87
N THR A 40 14.55 12.07 41.00
CA THR A 40 15.73 11.81 41.84
C THR A 40 16.87 12.65 41.27
N ALA A 41 17.43 13.53 42.14
CA ALA A 41 18.54 14.39 41.82
C ALA A 41 19.73 13.57 41.28
N ARG A 42 20.08 13.74 40.04
CA ARG A 42 21.37 13.34 39.50
C ARG A 42 22.38 14.40 39.91
N GLU A 43 23.43 13.99 40.57
CA GLU A 43 24.56 14.81 41.01
C GLU A 43 25.10 15.72 39.91
N ALA A 44 25.21 16.99 40.21
CA ALA A 44 25.74 18.02 39.35
C ALA A 44 27.27 17.88 39.28
N GLY A 45 27.81 17.54 38.12
CA GLY A 45 29.21 17.74 37.78
C GLY A 45 29.49 19.23 37.49
N PRO A 46 30.73 19.71 37.64
CA PRO A 46 31.04 21.15 37.75
C PRO A 46 30.84 21.88 36.39
N ALA A 47 30.29 23.08 36.53
CA ALA A 47 30.01 24.04 35.46
C ALA A 47 31.26 24.45 34.69
N ARG A 48 31.21 24.33 33.37
CA ARG A 48 32.15 25.01 32.46
C ARG A 48 31.56 26.35 32.03
N SER A 49 32.32 27.42 32.22
CA SER A 49 32.03 28.79 31.84
C SER A 49 31.86 28.94 30.32
N PRO A 50 31.00 29.88 29.84
CA PRO A 50 30.78 30.12 28.43
C PRO A 50 31.92 30.92 27.79
N ALA A 51 32.43 30.41 26.67
CA ALA A 51 33.33 31.16 25.80
C ALA A 51 32.54 32.12 24.91
N SER A 52 33.08 33.34 24.80
CA SER A 52 32.58 34.51 24.12
C SER A 52 32.27 34.31 22.63
N ALA A 53 31.16 34.88 22.17
CA ALA A 53 30.75 35.02 20.79
C ALA A 53 31.59 36.08 20.04
N PRO A 54 31.88 35.92 18.75
CA PRO A 54 32.42 36.98 17.90
C PRO A 54 31.33 37.89 17.34
N PRO A 55 31.66 39.15 16.94
CA PRO A 55 30.67 40.20 16.66
C PRO A 55 30.04 40.10 15.28
N ALA A 56 28.84 40.66 15.19
CA ALA A 56 28.02 40.76 14.00
C ALA A 56 28.66 41.65 12.91
N ALA A 57 28.61 41.18 11.68
CA ALA A 57 28.93 41.97 10.48
C ALA A 57 27.62 42.49 9.84
N ALA A 58 27.68 43.77 9.40
CA ALA A 58 26.57 44.59 8.87
C ALA A 58 26.05 44.15 7.49
N PRO A 59 24.87 44.62 7.04
CA PRO A 59 24.18 44.13 5.86
C PRO A 59 24.69 44.71 4.56
N GLY A 60 25.02 43.82 3.60
CA GLY A 60 25.42 44.16 2.22
C GLY A 60 24.31 43.89 1.21
N ARG A 61 23.89 44.93 0.58
CA ARG A 61 23.20 45.17 -0.73
C ARG A 61 22.63 43.97 -1.50
N SER A 62 21.34 44.14 -1.84
CA SER A 62 20.57 43.51 -2.89
C SER A 62 21.27 43.35 -4.22
N ALA A 63 21.29 42.13 -4.75
CA ALA A 63 21.55 41.86 -6.16
C ALA A 63 20.36 41.13 -6.77
N THR A 64 19.77 41.73 -7.79
CA THR A 64 18.67 41.29 -8.64
C THR A 64 19.11 40.03 -9.44
N PRO A 65 18.24 38.99 -9.59
CA PRO A 65 18.56 37.86 -10.46
C PRO A 65 18.35 38.23 -11.94
N PRO A 66 19.16 37.69 -12.87
CA PRO A 66 18.99 37.95 -14.29
C PRO A 66 17.83 37.16 -14.89
N GLU A 67 17.07 37.88 -15.71
CA GLU A 67 15.95 37.46 -16.53
C GLU A 67 16.39 36.41 -17.56
N LYS A 68 15.83 35.17 -17.51
CA LYS A 68 16.04 34.13 -18.53
C LYS A 68 15.06 34.36 -19.68
N LYS A 69 15.60 34.80 -20.83
CA LYS A 69 14.90 34.83 -22.12
C LYS A 69 14.50 33.42 -22.57
N SER A 70 13.21 33.22 -22.86
CA SER A 70 12.68 32.03 -23.53
C SER A 70 13.20 31.94 -24.97
N PRO A 71 13.62 30.75 -25.45
CA PRO A 71 13.82 30.55 -26.87
C PRO A 71 12.51 30.27 -27.61
N ALA A 72 12.39 30.83 -28.79
CA ALA A 72 11.28 30.74 -29.71
C ALA A 72 11.00 29.30 -30.17
N LEU A 73 9.71 29.03 -30.39
CA LEU A 73 9.17 27.82 -31.01
C LEU A 73 9.79 27.63 -32.40
N ALA A 74 10.57 26.58 -32.58
CA ALA A 74 10.92 26.07 -33.90
C ALA A 74 9.96 24.94 -34.27
N THR A 75 9.21 25.15 -35.35
CA THR A 75 8.38 24.15 -36.03
C THR A 75 9.26 23.02 -36.54
N ALA A 76 9.01 21.77 -36.02
CA ALA A 76 9.63 20.56 -36.54
C ALA A 76 8.80 20.02 -37.73
N PRO A 77 9.46 19.51 -38.80
CA PRO A 77 8.77 18.90 -39.92
C PRO A 77 8.24 17.51 -39.55
N ALA A 78 7.03 17.21 -40.06
CA ALA A 78 6.44 15.88 -40.00
C ALA A 78 7.33 14.87 -40.77
N LEU A 79 7.87 13.90 -40.05
CA LEU A 79 8.55 12.74 -40.67
C LEU A 79 7.61 11.52 -40.57
N GLY A 80 7.39 10.94 -41.75
CA GLY A 80 6.57 9.79 -42.00
C GLY A 80 7.00 8.55 -41.21
N GLY A 81 6.04 7.62 -41.10
CA GLY A 81 6.21 6.36 -40.39
C GLY A 81 7.43 5.58 -40.87
N ALA A 82 8.26 5.22 -39.94
CA ALA A 82 9.24 4.16 -40.05
C ALA A 82 8.81 3.06 -39.10
N ASP A 83 8.64 1.85 -39.62
CA ASP A 83 8.45 0.63 -38.88
C ASP A 83 9.53 0.50 -37.78
N ALA A 84 9.12 0.55 -36.54
CA ALA A 84 10.04 0.33 -35.43
C ALA A 84 10.46 -1.15 -35.42
N PRO A 85 11.74 -1.47 -35.16
CA PRO A 85 12.19 -2.85 -35.09
C PRO A 85 11.49 -3.58 -33.92
N PRO A 86 11.16 -4.88 -34.06
CA PRO A 86 10.55 -5.66 -32.99
C PRO A 86 11.51 -5.69 -31.77
N GLY A 87 11.05 -5.11 -30.65
CA GLY A 87 11.82 -5.02 -29.39
C GLY A 87 12.06 -3.61 -28.84
N SER A 88 11.59 -2.54 -29.52
CA SER A 88 11.62 -1.20 -28.92
C SER A 88 10.57 -1.08 -27.82
N PRO A 89 10.90 -0.51 -26.63
CA PRO A 89 9.90 -0.29 -25.60
C PRO A 89 8.80 0.61 -26.16
N LEU A 90 7.55 0.13 -26.08
CA LEU A 90 6.36 0.88 -26.48
C LEU A 90 6.33 2.23 -25.75
N GLY A 91 5.93 3.28 -26.44
CA GLY A 91 5.64 4.56 -25.79
C GLY A 91 4.58 4.36 -24.69
N MET A 92 4.60 5.18 -23.63
CA MET A 92 3.71 5.05 -22.46
C MET A 92 2.22 4.92 -22.85
N THR A 93 1.79 5.65 -23.86
CA THR A 93 0.42 5.61 -24.38
C THR A 93 0.10 4.29 -25.08
N GLU A 94 1.04 3.77 -25.86
CA GLU A 94 0.90 2.51 -26.59
C GLU A 94 0.94 1.32 -25.63
N ALA A 95 1.83 1.31 -24.66
CA ALA A 95 1.89 0.28 -23.61
C ALA A 95 0.58 0.20 -22.82
N ARG A 96 0.01 1.35 -22.45
CA ARG A 96 -1.28 1.41 -21.75
C ARG A 96 -2.44 0.94 -22.64
N ALA A 97 -2.46 1.31 -23.93
CA ALA A 97 -3.49 0.89 -24.86
C ALA A 97 -3.42 -0.63 -25.11
N SER A 98 -2.21 -1.18 -25.32
CA SER A 98 -1.96 -2.61 -25.43
C SER A 98 -2.38 -3.37 -24.18
N ALA A 99 -1.99 -2.90 -22.98
CA ALA A 99 -2.41 -3.47 -21.70
C ALA A 99 -3.94 -3.50 -21.55
N ARG A 100 -4.60 -2.39 -21.93
CA ARG A 100 -6.06 -2.30 -21.86
C ARG A 100 -6.73 -3.30 -22.80
N GLY A 101 -6.25 -3.40 -24.04
CA GLY A 101 -6.76 -4.38 -25.02
C GLY A 101 -6.62 -5.82 -24.50
N ALA A 102 -5.42 -6.18 -24.03
CA ALA A 102 -5.14 -7.50 -23.48
C ALA A 102 -5.97 -7.82 -22.24
N ALA A 103 -6.10 -6.87 -21.29
CA ALA A 103 -6.89 -7.05 -20.08
C ALA A 103 -8.40 -7.19 -20.39
N MET A 104 -8.94 -6.37 -21.28
CA MET A 104 -10.36 -6.40 -21.64
C MET A 104 -10.76 -7.69 -22.41
N ALA A 105 -9.85 -8.33 -23.12
CA ALA A 105 -10.09 -9.60 -23.80
C ALA A 105 -10.22 -10.78 -22.82
N ALA A 106 -9.68 -10.67 -21.60
CA ALA A 106 -9.76 -11.70 -20.59
C ALA A 106 -11.16 -11.77 -19.97
N THR A 107 -11.74 -12.96 -19.91
CA THR A 107 -13.05 -13.21 -19.30
C THR A 107 -12.95 -13.95 -17.96
N THR A 108 -11.83 -14.60 -17.71
CA THR A 108 -11.51 -15.33 -16.46
C THR A 108 -10.20 -14.84 -15.86
N LEU A 109 -9.96 -15.14 -14.58
CA LEU A 109 -8.69 -14.84 -13.91
C LEU A 109 -7.52 -15.59 -14.57
N GLU A 110 -7.77 -16.79 -15.11
CA GLU A 110 -6.76 -17.56 -15.83
C GLU A 110 -6.39 -16.89 -17.16
N ASP A 111 -7.37 -16.41 -17.93
CA ASP A 111 -7.11 -15.66 -19.16
C ASP A 111 -6.35 -14.37 -18.88
N LEU A 112 -6.74 -13.67 -17.80
CA LEU A 112 -6.07 -12.44 -17.38
C LEU A 112 -4.60 -12.70 -17.00
N HIS A 113 -4.33 -13.80 -16.28
CA HIS A 113 -2.97 -14.20 -15.92
C HIS A 113 -2.16 -14.55 -17.19
N LYS A 114 -2.72 -15.30 -18.14
CA LYS A 114 -2.08 -15.60 -19.43
C LYS A 114 -1.78 -14.31 -20.23
N ALA A 115 -2.74 -13.39 -20.29
CA ALA A 115 -2.57 -12.11 -20.95
C ALA A 115 -1.46 -11.26 -20.30
N LEU A 116 -1.39 -11.28 -18.98
CA LEU A 116 -0.33 -10.59 -18.21
C LEU A 116 1.05 -11.20 -18.50
N LEU A 117 1.15 -12.54 -18.53
CA LEU A 117 2.39 -13.24 -18.86
C LEU A 117 2.87 -12.94 -20.27
N ALA A 118 1.95 -12.72 -21.23
CA ALA A 118 2.26 -12.37 -22.61
C ALA A 118 2.57 -10.86 -22.82
N PHE A 119 2.24 -10.01 -21.84
CA PHE A 119 2.41 -8.56 -21.95
C PHE A 119 3.85 -8.12 -21.72
N ASP A 120 4.46 -7.42 -22.69
CA ASP A 120 5.85 -6.95 -22.66
C ASP A 120 5.96 -5.41 -22.55
N GLY A 121 4.85 -4.70 -22.36
CA GLY A 121 4.80 -3.25 -22.30
C GLY A 121 5.27 -2.62 -20.98
N CYS A 122 5.70 -3.43 -19.99
CA CYS A 122 6.27 -2.93 -18.72
C CYS A 122 7.72 -3.40 -18.58
N PRO A 123 8.69 -2.46 -18.44
CA PRO A 123 10.12 -2.81 -18.33
C PRO A 123 10.45 -3.63 -17.09
N LEU A 124 9.64 -3.55 -16.02
CA LEU A 124 9.86 -4.33 -14.80
C LEU A 124 9.83 -5.84 -15.05
N LYS A 125 9.10 -6.31 -16.06
CA LYS A 125 9.06 -7.72 -16.43
C LYS A 125 10.43 -8.30 -16.77
N GLN A 126 11.31 -7.49 -17.37
CA GLN A 126 12.65 -7.92 -17.78
C GLN A 126 13.62 -8.08 -16.60
N THR A 127 13.33 -7.41 -15.47
CA THR A 127 14.20 -7.39 -14.30
C THR A 127 13.69 -8.22 -13.13
N ALA A 128 12.42 -8.60 -13.14
CA ALA A 128 11.81 -9.45 -12.14
C ALA A 128 12.10 -10.94 -12.42
N SER A 129 12.21 -11.73 -11.35
CA SER A 129 12.40 -13.18 -11.45
C SER A 129 11.09 -13.92 -11.70
N SER A 130 9.98 -13.37 -11.22
CA SER A 130 8.64 -13.97 -11.33
C SER A 130 7.56 -12.93 -11.61
N THR A 131 6.46 -13.39 -12.19
CA THR A 131 5.21 -12.63 -12.23
C THR A 131 4.39 -12.98 -10.97
N VAL A 132 4.15 -11.99 -10.12
CA VAL A 132 3.37 -12.13 -8.89
C VAL A 132 1.93 -11.71 -9.19
N PHE A 133 1.06 -12.68 -9.46
CA PHE A 133 -0.31 -12.41 -9.89
C PHE A 133 -1.25 -12.21 -8.71
N ALA A 134 -1.45 -13.23 -7.90
CA ALA A 134 -2.31 -13.21 -6.72
C ALA A 134 -2.04 -14.39 -5.79
N ASP A 135 -2.59 -14.33 -4.57
CA ASP A 135 -2.65 -15.42 -3.60
C ASP A 135 -3.96 -15.34 -2.79
N GLY A 136 -4.38 -16.45 -2.21
CA GLY A 136 -5.63 -16.56 -1.47
C GLY A 136 -6.80 -17.07 -2.32
N ASN A 137 -8.01 -16.86 -1.83
CA ASN A 137 -9.22 -17.38 -2.45
C ASN A 137 -9.84 -16.36 -3.42
N PRO A 138 -9.89 -16.63 -4.73
CA PRO A 138 -10.45 -15.69 -5.71
C PRO A 138 -11.96 -15.45 -5.53
N LYS A 139 -12.66 -16.26 -4.75
CA LYS A 139 -14.07 -16.08 -4.40
C LYS A 139 -14.27 -15.32 -3.09
N ALA A 140 -13.18 -14.88 -2.45
CA ALA A 140 -13.24 -14.12 -1.21
C ALA A 140 -14.04 -12.83 -1.36
N ARG A 141 -14.75 -12.46 -0.29
CA ARG A 141 -15.52 -11.21 -0.24
C ARG A 141 -14.63 -9.97 -0.12
N VAL A 142 -13.41 -10.15 0.37
CA VAL A 142 -12.43 -9.08 0.58
C VAL A 142 -11.23 -9.29 -0.33
N MET A 143 -10.96 -8.31 -1.19
CA MET A 143 -9.73 -8.29 -2.00
C MET A 143 -8.80 -7.19 -1.50
N LEU A 144 -7.54 -7.55 -1.24
CA LEU A 144 -6.49 -6.63 -0.82
C LEU A 144 -5.54 -6.35 -1.99
N ILE A 145 -5.19 -5.08 -2.19
CA ILE A 145 -4.32 -4.66 -3.28
C ILE A 145 -3.17 -3.82 -2.72
N GLY A 146 -1.95 -4.35 -2.85
CA GLY A 146 -0.72 -3.66 -2.53
C GLY A 146 -0.15 -2.87 -3.69
N GLU A 147 1.09 -2.42 -3.54
CA GLU A 147 1.80 -1.62 -4.54
C GLU A 147 2.51 -2.52 -5.56
N ALA A 148 3.48 -3.28 -5.13
CA ALA A 148 4.37 -4.11 -5.94
C ALA A 148 5.00 -5.24 -5.10
N PRO A 149 5.50 -6.30 -5.73
CA PRO A 149 6.25 -7.35 -5.05
C PRO A 149 7.57 -6.84 -4.46
N GLY A 150 7.94 -7.34 -3.30
CA GLY A 150 9.28 -7.28 -2.75
C GLY A 150 10.15 -8.44 -3.21
N GLU A 151 11.34 -8.59 -2.61
CA GLU A 151 12.31 -9.62 -3.00
C GLU A 151 11.81 -11.04 -2.73
N GLN A 152 11.14 -11.27 -1.60
CA GLN A 152 10.63 -12.60 -1.27
C GLN A 152 9.44 -12.98 -2.13
N GLU A 153 8.58 -12.01 -2.42
CA GLU A 153 7.45 -12.16 -3.31
C GLU A 153 7.89 -12.50 -4.74
N ASP A 154 8.92 -11.81 -5.24
CA ASP A 154 9.50 -12.04 -6.56
C ASP A 154 10.13 -13.44 -6.67
N ARG A 155 10.78 -13.94 -5.60
CA ARG A 155 11.33 -15.29 -5.56
C ARG A 155 10.28 -16.39 -5.51
N GLN A 156 9.17 -16.14 -4.81
CA GLN A 156 8.12 -17.15 -4.58
C GLN A 156 6.95 -17.07 -5.56
N GLY A 157 6.86 -15.98 -6.34
CA GLY A 157 5.74 -15.75 -7.25
C GLY A 157 4.41 -15.46 -6.56
N LYS A 158 4.41 -15.11 -5.27
CA LYS A 158 3.22 -14.87 -4.46
C LYS A 158 3.27 -13.51 -3.74
N PRO A 159 2.16 -12.76 -3.64
CA PRO A 159 2.14 -11.49 -2.94
C PRO A 159 2.18 -11.65 -1.43
N PHE A 160 2.84 -10.73 -0.75
CA PHE A 160 2.88 -10.65 0.71
C PHE A 160 3.31 -11.95 1.40
N VAL A 161 4.48 -12.48 1.04
CA VAL A 161 5.10 -13.67 1.66
C VAL A 161 6.32 -13.33 2.52
N GLY A 162 6.80 -12.08 2.49
CA GLY A 162 7.87 -11.58 3.34
C GLY A 162 7.40 -11.16 4.74
N PRO A 163 8.26 -10.47 5.53
CA PRO A 163 7.92 -9.99 6.88
C PRO A 163 6.67 -9.09 6.91
N ALA A 164 6.46 -8.28 5.86
CA ALA A 164 5.25 -7.47 5.71
C ALA A 164 4.00 -8.33 5.51
N GLY A 165 4.12 -9.43 4.76
CA GLY A 165 3.05 -10.41 4.58
C GLY A 165 2.72 -11.16 5.85
N ALA A 166 3.74 -11.60 6.61
CA ALA A 166 3.52 -12.25 7.90
C ALA A 166 2.79 -11.34 8.90
N LEU A 167 3.09 -10.03 8.89
CA LEU A 167 2.32 -9.07 9.70
C LEU A 167 0.89 -8.93 9.16
N LEU A 168 0.70 -8.85 7.84
CA LEU A 168 -0.63 -8.79 7.22
C LEU A 168 -1.49 -9.98 7.64
N ASP A 169 -0.94 -11.20 7.62
CA ASP A 169 -1.65 -12.41 8.02
C ASP A 169 -2.11 -12.36 9.48
N LYS A 170 -1.23 -11.91 10.39
CA LYS A 170 -1.59 -11.69 11.80
C LYS A 170 -2.71 -10.65 11.95
N MET A 171 -2.65 -9.56 11.19
CA MET A 171 -3.67 -8.51 11.19
C MET A 171 -5.03 -9.03 10.71
N LEU A 172 -5.04 -9.82 9.65
CA LEU A 172 -6.26 -10.44 9.09
C LEU A 172 -6.83 -11.48 10.05
N ALA A 173 -5.99 -12.35 10.61
CA ALA A 173 -6.41 -13.37 11.58
C ALA A 173 -7.09 -12.74 12.82
N ALA A 174 -6.61 -11.59 13.28
CA ALA A 174 -7.19 -10.87 14.41
C ALA A 174 -8.63 -10.36 14.17
N ILE A 175 -9.05 -10.25 12.90
CA ILE A 175 -10.43 -9.91 12.53
C ILE A 175 -11.20 -11.10 11.96
N GLY A 176 -10.62 -12.31 12.01
CA GLY A 176 -11.26 -13.56 11.58
C GLY A 176 -11.15 -13.85 10.08
N LEU A 177 -10.16 -13.25 9.39
CA LEU A 177 -9.87 -13.48 7.99
C LEU A 177 -8.54 -14.24 7.82
N ASP A 178 -8.48 -15.12 6.80
CA ASP A 178 -7.28 -15.90 6.48
C ASP A 178 -7.15 -16.07 4.95
N ARG A 179 -5.92 -15.92 4.42
CA ARG A 179 -5.66 -16.16 2.98
C ARG A 179 -5.80 -17.63 2.60
N HIS A 180 -5.67 -18.55 3.55
CA HIS A 180 -5.76 -19.98 3.32
C HIS A 180 -7.17 -20.54 3.57
N ALA A 181 -8.12 -19.71 3.97
CA ALA A 181 -9.49 -20.15 4.18
C ALA A 181 -10.17 -20.55 2.86
N GLU A 182 -10.85 -21.69 2.86
CA GLU A 182 -11.66 -22.14 1.73
C GLU A 182 -13.01 -21.40 1.68
N GLU A 183 -13.57 -21.07 2.85
CA GLU A 183 -14.83 -20.35 2.98
C GLU A 183 -14.70 -18.90 2.51
N PRO A 184 -15.47 -18.43 1.51
CA PRO A 184 -15.36 -17.06 0.98
C PRO A 184 -15.53 -15.95 2.02
N ASP A 185 -16.37 -16.18 3.04
CA ASP A 185 -16.65 -15.21 4.12
C ASP A 185 -15.48 -15.04 5.10
N LYS A 186 -14.57 -16.02 5.17
CA LYS A 186 -13.38 -16.00 6.02
C LYS A 186 -12.10 -15.78 5.21
N ALA A 187 -12.19 -15.92 3.90
CA ALA A 187 -11.07 -15.83 3.00
C ALA A 187 -10.73 -14.38 2.65
N VAL A 188 -9.49 -14.21 2.18
CA VAL A 188 -9.05 -13.00 1.46
C VAL A 188 -8.42 -13.37 0.14
N TYR A 189 -8.47 -12.44 -0.81
CA TYR A 189 -7.77 -12.50 -2.08
C TYR A 189 -6.78 -11.34 -2.17
N ILE A 190 -5.52 -11.60 -2.47
CA ILE A 190 -4.45 -10.62 -2.35
C ILE A 190 -3.73 -10.46 -3.69
N SER A 191 -3.53 -9.23 -4.13
CA SER A 191 -2.77 -8.88 -5.33
C SER A 191 -2.01 -7.55 -5.15
N ASN A 192 -1.35 -7.07 -6.20
CA ASN A 192 -0.67 -5.78 -6.26
C ASN A 192 -1.07 -5.02 -7.53
N ILE A 193 -0.84 -3.70 -7.56
CA ILE A 193 -0.97 -2.91 -8.79
C ILE A 193 0.03 -3.40 -9.83
N LEU A 194 1.29 -3.58 -9.42
CA LEU A 194 2.34 -4.09 -10.29
C LEU A 194 2.59 -5.57 -10.00
N PRO A 195 2.63 -6.41 -11.05
CA PRO A 195 2.90 -7.84 -10.89
C PRO A 195 4.39 -8.17 -10.88
N TRP A 196 5.28 -7.18 -11.07
CA TRP A 196 6.73 -7.34 -11.14
C TRP A 196 7.44 -6.43 -10.18
N ARG A 197 8.51 -6.94 -9.57
CA ARG A 197 9.31 -6.24 -8.58
C ARG A 197 10.11 -5.10 -9.22
N PRO A 198 10.01 -3.85 -8.71
CA PRO A 198 10.93 -2.79 -9.08
C PRO A 198 12.36 -3.08 -8.58
N PRO A 199 13.41 -2.85 -9.38
CA PRO A 199 14.81 -3.07 -8.99
C PRO A 199 15.14 -2.38 -7.67
N GLY A 200 15.79 -3.10 -6.74
CA GLY A 200 16.15 -2.58 -5.43
C GLY A 200 14.97 -2.20 -4.53
N ASN A 201 13.77 -2.66 -4.82
CA ASN A 201 12.53 -2.29 -4.12
C ASN A 201 12.27 -0.76 -4.11
N ARG A 202 12.69 -0.06 -5.16
CA ARG A 202 12.35 1.36 -5.32
C ARG A 202 10.84 1.54 -5.53
N ASN A 203 10.37 2.75 -5.32
CA ASN A 203 9.01 3.08 -5.73
C ASN A 203 8.86 2.94 -7.25
N PRO A 204 7.71 2.44 -7.73
CA PRO A 204 7.42 2.39 -9.15
C PRO A 204 7.27 3.80 -9.73
N THR A 205 7.55 3.93 -11.01
CA THR A 205 7.30 5.16 -11.77
C THR A 205 5.84 5.23 -12.22
N ASP A 206 5.37 6.45 -12.53
CA ASP A 206 4.00 6.64 -13.05
C ASP A 206 3.77 5.88 -14.36
N SER A 207 4.80 5.73 -15.20
CA SER A 207 4.73 4.96 -16.45
C SER A 207 4.55 3.46 -16.20
N GLU A 208 5.26 2.91 -15.22
CA GLU A 208 5.13 1.50 -14.81
C GLU A 208 3.74 1.22 -14.24
N ILE A 209 3.25 2.12 -13.38
CA ILE A 209 1.88 2.05 -12.86
C ILE A 209 0.86 2.12 -13.99
N ALA A 210 0.99 3.09 -14.90
CA ALA A 210 0.06 3.29 -16.01
C ALA A 210 0.00 2.08 -16.96
N ALA A 211 1.13 1.40 -17.19
CA ALA A 211 1.21 0.20 -18.00
C ALA A 211 0.50 -1.00 -17.36
N CYS A 212 0.55 -1.14 -16.03
CA CYS A 212 -0.02 -2.29 -15.33
C CYS A 212 -1.46 -2.05 -14.82
N LEU A 213 -1.88 -0.78 -14.67
CA LEU A 213 -3.18 -0.42 -14.13
C LEU A 213 -4.37 -1.11 -14.82
N PRO A 214 -4.44 -1.27 -16.16
CA PRO A 214 -5.56 -1.96 -16.80
C PRO A 214 -5.74 -3.41 -16.33
N PHE A 215 -4.64 -4.11 -16.03
CA PHE A 215 -4.70 -5.50 -15.55
C PHE A 215 -5.30 -5.59 -14.15
N ILE A 216 -4.87 -4.75 -13.20
CA ILE A 216 -5.44 -4.78 -11.85
C ILE A 216 -6.89 -4.30 -11.83
N GLN A 217 -7.28 -3.34 -12.68
CA GLN A 217 -8.68 -2.95 -12.84
C GLN A 217 -9.52 -4.14 -13.32
N ARG A 218 -9.08 -4.84 -14.37
CA ARG A 218 -9.76 -6.03 -14.88
C ARG A 218 -9.76 -7.18 -13.87
N HIS A 219 -8.69 -7.33 -13.10
CA HIS A 219 -8.60 -8.31 -12.03
C HIS A 219 -9.71 -8.11 -10.99
N VAL A 220 -9.93 -6.87 -10.55
CA VAL A 220 -11.03 -6.52 -9.63
C VAL A 220 -12.39 -6.82 -10.25
N GLU A 221 -12.59 -6.48 -11.54
CA GLU A 221 -13.84 -6.71 -12.27
C GLU A 221 -14.20 -8.19 -12.37
N ILE A 222 -13.21 -9.06 -12.64
CA ILE A 222 -13.42 -10.50 -12.77
C ILE A 222 -13.61 -11.16 -11.39
N ALA A 223 -12.82 -10.76 -10.39
CA ALA A 223 -12.92 -11.30 -9.04
C ALA A 223 -14.21 -10.86 -8.33
N ASP A 224 -14.76 -9.71 -8.69
CA ASP A 224 -15.99 -9.09 -8.14
C ASP A 224 -16.10 -9.22 -6.61
N PRO A 225 -15.15 -8.70 -5.83
CA PRO A 225 -15.23 -8.74 -4.38
C PRO A 225 -16.35 -7.84 -3.85
N ASP A 226 -16.75 -8.04 -2.58
CA ASP A 226 -17.68 -7.13 -1.93
C ASP A 226 -16.99 -5.90 -1.35
N ILE A 227 -15.72 -6.04 -0.96
CA ILE A 227 -14.92 -4.98 -0.34
C ILE A 227 -13.51 -5.00 -0.94
N LEU A 228 -13.00 -3.81 -1.26
CA LEU A 228 -11.59 -3.59 -1.60
C LEU A 228 -10.83 -2.99 -0.43
N VAL A 229 -9.58 -3.44 -0.25
CA VAL A 229 -8.65 -2.88 0.74
C VAL A 229 -7.36 -2.48 0.04
N PHE A 230 -7.01 -1.20 0.09
CA PHE A 230 -5.79 -0.69 -0.52
C PHE A 230 -4.69 -0.56 0.53
N LEU A 231 -3.60 -1.31 0.35
CA LEU A 231 -2.48 -1.37 1.28
C LEU A 231 -1.39 -0.37 0.87
N GLY A 232 -1.37 0.78 1.54
CA GLY A 232 -0.36 1.82 1.33
C GLY A 232 -0.80 2.96 0.39
N GLY A 233 0.09 3.96 0.30
CA GLY A 233 -0.22 5.22 -0.38
C GLY A 233 -0.34 5.10 -1.89
N ILE A 234 0.54 4.33 -2.54
CA ILE A 234 0.53 4.18 -4.00
C ILE A 234 -0.73 3.43 -4.43
N SER A 235 -1.05 2.32 -3.77
CA SER A 235 -2.27 1.56 -4.05
C SER A 235 -3.53 2.43 -3.90
N ALA A 236 -3.68 3.10 -2.75
CA ALA A 236 -4.84 3.93 -2.48
C ALA A 236 -4.97 5.11 -3.45
N LYS A 237 -3.89 5.86 -3.71
CA LYS A 237 -3.91 7.02 -4.63
C LYS A 237 -4.24 6.62 -6.06
N THR A 238 -3.61 5.56 -6.54
CA THR A 238 -3.78 5.10 -7.93
C THR A 238 -5.21 4.63 -8.18
N LEU A 239 -5.72 3.76 -7.32
CA LEU A 239 -7.03 3.14 -7.56
C LEU A 239 -8.19 4.08 -7.22
N LEU A 240 -8.03 4.98 -6.26
CA LEU A 240 -9.04 5.99 -5.93
C LEU A 240 -8.90 7.27 -6.77
N ALA A 241 -7.91 7.39 -7.64
CA ALA A 241 -7.58 8.62 -8.38
C ALA A 241 -7.46 9.85 -7.45
N LYS A 242 -6.79 9.68 -6.28
CA LYS A 242 -6.60 10.72 -5.26
C LYS A 242 -5.16 11.20 -5.21
N THR A 243 -4.98 12.46 -4.81
CA THR A 243 -3.66 13.08 -4.64
C THR A 243 -3.21 13.13 -3.18
N GLU A 244 -4.15 12.98 -2.25
CA GLU A 244 -3.91 13.05 -0.81
C GLU A 244 -3.01 11.93 -0.32
N GLY A 245 -2.19 12.20 0.69
CA GLY A 245 -1.33 11.21 1.34
C GLY A 245 -2.12 10.15 2.11
N ILE A 246 -1.49 8.98 2.31
CA ILE A 246 -2.13 7.85 2.98
C ILE A 246 -2.63 8.19 4.40
N THR A 247 -1.96 9.08 5.11
CA THR A 247 -2.39 9.54 6.44
C THR A 247 -3.74 10.24 6.45
N ARG A 248 -4.17 10.80 5.31
CA ARG A 248 -5.48 11.41 5.14
C ARG A 248 -6.52 10.45 4.55
N LEU A 249 -6.06 9.44 3.80
CA LEU A 249 -6.92 8.46 3.14
C LEU A 249 -7.26 7.28 4.06
N ARG A 250 -6.31 6.87 4.94
CA ARG A 250 -6.50 5.69 5.78
C ARG A 250 -7.74 5.76 6.67
N GLY A 251 -8.36 4.64 6.88
CA GLY A 251 -9.53 4.49 7.75
C GLY A 251 -10.82 5.12 7.19
N ARG A 252 -10.76 5.70 6.00
CA ARG A 252 -11.93 6.25 5.32
C ARG A 252 -12.44 5.29 4.27
N TRP A 253 -13.76 5.21 4.15
CA TRP A 253 -14.44 4.47 3.12
C TRP A 253 -14.64 5.33 1.87
N PHE A 254 -14.45 4.71 0.72
CA PHE A 254 -14.61 5.31 -0.60
C PHE A 254 -15.44 4.35 -1.48
N ASP A 255 -16.03 4.89 -2.51
CA ASP A 255 -16.65 4.10 -3.57
C ASP A 255 -15.65 3.96 -4.72
N TYR A 256 -15.21 2.72 -4.96
CA TYR A 256 -14.35 2.40 -6.10
C TYR A 256 -15.18 2.03 -7.31
N GLY A 257 -14.86 2.61 -8.46
CA GLY A 257 -15.47 2.30 -9.75
C GLY A 257 -14.44 2.02 -10.83
N SER A 258 -14.73 1.08 -11.71
CA SER A 258 -14.03 0.85 -12.97
C SER A 258 -15.05 0.57 -14.09
N PRO A 259 -14.65 0.71 -15.38
CA PRO A 259 -15.59 0.61 -16.50
C PRO A 259 -16.37 -0.70 -16.61
N GLY A 260 -15.80 -1.80 -16.11
CA GLY A 260 -16.43 -3.14 -16.18
C GLY A 260 -17.22 -3.54 -14.92
N LEU A 261 -17.24 -2.69 -13.89
CA LEU A 261 -18.04 -2.95 -12.68
C LEU A 261 -19.50 -2.54 -12.90
N THR A 262 -20.43 -3.38 -12.48
CA THR A 262 -21.86 -3.09 -12.51
C THR A 262 -22.34 -2.21 -11.34
N ARG A 263 -21.54 -2.12 -10.28
CA ARG A 263 -21.78 -1.33 -9.07
C ARG A 263 -20.48 -0.77 -8.51
N PRO A 264 -20.49 0.36 -7.81
CA PRO A 264 -19.32 0.79 -7.06
C PRO A 264 -19.04 -0.19 -5.91
N LEU A 265 -17.76 -0.45 -5.64
CA LEU A 265 -17.31 -1.31 -4.54
C LEU A 265 -16.86 -0.45 -3.37
N PRO A 266 -17.31 -0.73 -2.13
CA PRO A 266 -16.76 -0.08 -0.95
C PRO A 266 -15.27 -0.42 -0.83
N ALA A 267 -14.46 0.63 -0.67
CA ALA A 267 -13.01 0.54 -0.62
C ALA A 267 -12.46 1.23 0.63
N LEU A 268 -11.54 0.58 1.32
CA LEU A 268 -10.86 1.09 2.51
C LEU A 268 -9.37 1.22 2.25
N ALA A 269 -8.78 2.37 2.58
CA ALA A 269 -7.34 2.55 2.54
C ALA A 269 -6.71 2.25 3.91
N LEU A 270 -5.65 1.43 3.93
CA LEU A 270 -4.89 1.07 5.12
C LEU A 270 -3.41 1.48 4.98
N LEU A 271 -2.72 1.62 6.11
CA LEU A 271 -1.26 1.73 6.11
C LEU A 271 -0.65 0.41 5.60
N HIS A 272 0.43 0.53 4.82
CA HIS A 272 1.13 -0.65 4.32
C HIS A 272 1.81 -1.42 5.47
N PRO A 273 1.73 -2.76 5.54
CA PRO A 273 2.35 -3.54 6.62
C PRO A 273 3.85 -3.28 6.80
N ALA A 274 4.61 -3.08 5.71
CA ALA A 274 6.02 -2.71 5.78
C ALA A 274 6.27 -1.35 6.48
N TYR A 275 5.31 -0.41 6.40
CA TYR A 275 5.37 0.83 7.15
C TYR A 275 5.17 0.58 8.65
N LEU A 276 4.25 -0.31 9.01
CA LEU A 276 3.96 -0.68 10.40
C LEU A 276 5.12 -1.41 11.09
N LEU A 277 5.92 -2.18 10.33
CA LEU A 277 7.15 -2.78 10.84
C LEU A 277 8.20 -1.72 11.21
N ARG A 278 8.29 -0.65 10.44
CA ARG A 278 9.22 0.47 10.71
C ARG A 278 8.68 1.47 11.73
N ASN A 279 7.35 1.56 11.87
CA ASN A 279 6.65 2.51 12.73
C ASN A 279 5.58 1.79 13.57
N PRO A 280 5.98 1.04 14.62
CA PRO A 280 5.06 0.22 15.41
C PRO A 280 3.91 1.00 16.06
N GLY A 281 4.14 2.26 16.45
CA GLY A 281 3.10 3.13 17.02
C GLY A 281 1.87 3.34 16.13
N ALA A 282 2.04 3.22 14.81
CA ALA A 282 0.93 3.34 13.85
C ALA A 282 0.01 2.10 13.80
N LYS A 283 0.39 0.99 14.44
CA LYS A 283 -0.43 -0.22 14.52
C LYS A 283 -1.77 0.03 15.21
N ARG A 284 -1.81 0.89 16.23
CA ARG A 284 -3.06 1.27 16.92
C ARG A 284 -4.09 1.90 15.97
N GLU A 285 -3.63 2.74 15.06
CA GLU A 285 -4.50 3.36 14.06
C GLU A 285 -5.01 2.33 13.06
N THR A 286 -4.12 1.48 12.55
CA THR A 286 -4.48 0.41 11.62
C THR A 286 -5.43 -0.60 12.25
N TRP A 287 -5.31 -0.85 13.55
CA TRP A 287 -6.25 -1.69 14.29
C TRP A 287 -7.69 -1.14 14.23
N ARG A 288 -7.86 0.18 14.43
CA ARG A 288 -9.18 0.82 14.31
C ARG A 288 -9.76 0.66 12.90
N ASP A 289 -8.89 0.75 11.88
CA ASP A 289 -9.31 0.58 10.48
C ASP A 289 -9.73 -0.87 10.20
N LEU A 290 -9.01 -1.85 10.76
CA LEU A 290 -9.37 -3.28 10.65
C LEU A 290 -10.68 -3.60 11.36
N LEU A 291 -10.96 -2.99 12.51
CA LEU A 291 -12.26 -3.12 13.17
C LEU A 291 -13.39 -2.57 12.30
N SER A 292 -13.17 -1.43 11.62
CA SER A 292 -14.11 -0.87 10.66
C SER A 292 -14.35 -1.81 9.47
N LEU A 293 -13.28 -2.46 8.96
CA LEU A 293 -13.40 -3.48 7.92
C LEU A 293 -14.26 -4.66 8.37
N ARG A 294 -13.98 -5.19 9.56
CA ARG A 294 -14.75 -6.30 10.16
C ARG A 294 -16.22 -5.96 10.32
N GLU A 295 -16.53 -4.76 10.81
CA GLU A 295 -17.91 -4.30 10.99
C GLU A 295 -18.63 -4.17 9.65
N LYS A 296 -17.97 -3.59 8.64
CA LYS A 296 -18.51 -3.48 7.29
C LYS A 296 -18.80 -4.84 6.69
N LEU A 297 -17.88 -5.80 6.85
CA LEU A 297 -18.04 -7.16 6.32
C LEU A 297 -19.22 -7.90 6.97
N ARG A 298 -19.39 -7.75 8.30
CA ARG A 298 -20.53 -8.34 9.04
C ARG A 298 -21.88 -7.78 8.61
N GLY A 299 -21.93 -6.53 8.18
CA GLY A 299 -23.15 -5.87 7.70
C GLY A 299 -23.54 -6.22 6.26
N LEU A 300 -22.71 -6.97 5.54
CA LEU A 300 -23.04 -7.40 4.17
C LEU A 300 -24.00 -8.59 4.19
N PRO A 301 -24.94 -8.66 3.24
CA PRO A 301 -25.79 -9.85 3.07
C PRO A 301 -24.93 -11.07 2.72
N PRO A 302 -25.36 -12.29 3.07
CA PRO A 302 -24.67 -13.49 2.62
C PRO A 302 -24.66 -13.55 1.09
N ARG A 303 -23.56 -14.08 0.51
CA ARG A 303 -23.51 -14.38 -0.93
C ARG A 303 -24.39 -15.60 -1.22
N PRO A 304 -25.14 -15.58 -2.33
CA PRO A 304 -25.98 -16.71 -2.74
C PRO A 304 -25.17 -17.97 -3.02
#